data_14e22e4499fe505f8b785fe57695fad3
#
_entry.id   14e22e4499fe505f8b785fe57695fad3
#
_cell.length_a   1.000
_cell.length_b   1.000
_cell.length_c   1.000
_cell.angle_alpha   90.00
_cell.angle_beta   90.00
_cell.angle_gamma   90.00
#
_symmetry.space_group_name_H-M   'P 1'
#
loop_
_entity.id
_entity.type
_entity.pdbx_description
1 polymer ?
#
loop_
_entity_poly.entity_id
_entity_poly.type
_entity_poly.pdbx_seq_one_letter_code
_entity_poly.pdbx_strand_id
1 'polypeptide(L)'
;MKELKRGDTLQVTIEAATVDGTGVARVDGQVVFVPGALPGELCRIRIAHIGRSAVFAEILRVEQPSSHRVEPDCPYFPKCGGCALRHMDYAQELELKRTHVHSCLTRIGGQTLASLPITGAEQTDGYRNKVQFPVQEQNGKPVAGFFAGKTHTVIPVAHCRIQPDCAERIRAAVLDWMRKYSIRAYDEAAHTGYIRHIYIRFGAESGQILVCITANTQQLPKKKQLVQTLLAAEPGITTIVFSPNTKKGNTVLGTEFLPLYGDGTITDTLCGLQFRLSAPAFYQVNHAQAERLYEKAAALAGLTGEETVLDLYCGTGTITLCLARHAKKAVGVEIIPQAIEDAKFNAAQNGMDNAEFYCMDAGAAAKLLAERGEKPDVIVVDPPRKGVSADVIEAIATMQPQRVVYVSCDPATLARDVKLLTEKGYTLRSAEAVDLFPKCAHIETVVLLSKF
;
A
#
# COMPACT_ATOMS: atom_id res chain seq x y z
N MET A 1 -3.34 -20.21 -39.13
CA MET A 1 -3.74 -19.28 -38.03
C MET A 1 -3.95 -17.92 -38.67
N LYS A 2 -5.06 -17.26 -38.41
CA LYS A 2 -5.31 -15.90 -38.91
C LYS A 2 -4.49 -14.94 -38.07
N GLU A 3 -3.60 -14.19 -38.67
CA GLU A 3 -2.82 -13.17 -37.99
C GLU A 3 -3.76 -12.07 -37.47
N LEU A 4 -3.77 -11.81 -36.16
CA LEU A 4 -4.58 -10.76 -35.58
C LEU A 4 -4.09 -9.40 -36.06
N LYS A 5 -5.04 -8.50 -36.39
CA LYS A 5 -4.75 -7.13 -36.81
C LYS A 5 -5.45 -6.14 -35.88
N ARG A 6 -4.83 -4.96 -35.70
CA ARG A 6 -5.47 -3.85 -35.00
C ARG A 6 -6.79 -3.48 -35.70
N GLY A 7 -7.87 -3.37 -34.91
CA GLY A 7 -9.22 -3.10 -35.39
C GLY A 7 -10.06 -4.36 -35.62
N ASP A 8 -9.47 -5.55 -35.64
CA ASP A 8 -10.25 -6.80 -35.76
C ASP A 8 -11.25 -6.92 -34.61
N THR A 9 -12.48 -7.31 -34.95
CA THR A 9 -13.55 -7.56 -33.99
C THR A 9 -13.76 -9.07 -33.86
N LEU A 10 -13.75 -9.56 -32.64
CA LEU A 10 -13.81 -10.97 -32.32
C LEU A 10 -14.79 -11.21 -31.15
N GLN A 11 -15.36 -12.40 -31.10
CA GLN A 11 -16.07 -12.92 -29.94
C GLN A 11 -15.13 -13.88 -29.21
N VAL A 12 -14.95 -13.66 -27.91
CA VAL A 12 -14.03 -14.47 -27.09
C VAL A 12 -14.66 -14.81 -25.74
N THR A 13 -14.31 -15.97 -25.21
CA THR A 13 -14.57 -16.31 -23.81
C THR A 13 -13.36 -15.92 -22.97
N ILE A 14 -13.60 -15.30 -21.85
CA ILE A 14 -12.56 -14.90 -20.88
C ILE A 14 -12.25 -16.11 -19.99
N GLU A 15 -11.03 -16.62 -20.08
CA GLU A 15 -10.60 -17.85 -19.37
C GLU A 15 -10.11 -17.56 -17.95
N ALA A 16 -9.48 -16.42 -17.75
CA ALA A 16 -8.87 -15.99 -16.48
C ALA A 16 -8.85 -14.47 -16.36
N ALA A 17 -8.38 -13.96 -15.23
CA ALA A 17 -8.04 -12.54 -15.08
C ALA A 17 -6.70 -12.38 -14.34
N THR A 18 -6.01 -11.29 -14.63
CA THR A 18 -4.88 -10.81 -13.86
C THR A 18 -5.36 -10.11 -12.58
N VAL A 19 -4.48 -9.95 -11.60
CA VAL A 19 -4.85 -9.34 -10.30
C VAL A 19 -5.37 -7.90 -10.41
N ASP A 20 -5.03 -7.19 -11.49
CA ASP A 20 -5.54 -5.85 -11.78
C ASP A 20 -6.91 -5.82 -12.50
N GLY A 21 -7.57 -6.98 -12.58
CA GLY A 21 -8.90 -7.10 -13.20
C GLY A 21 -8.87 -7.08 -14.73
N THR A 22 -7.73 -7.32 -15.36
CA THR A 22 -7.65 -7.49 -16.81
C THR A 22 -7.99 -8.93 -17.16
N GLY A 23 -9.05 -9.14 -17.93
CA GLY A 23 -9.44 -10.46 -18.43
C GLY A 23 -8.38 -11.03 -19.41
N VAL A 24 -8.29 -12.34 -19.46
CA VAL A 24 -7.36 -13.09 -20.33
C VAL A 24 -8.17 -14.05 -21.19
N ALA A 25 -8.06 -13.89 -22.50
CA ALA A 25 -8.62 -14.79 -23.50
C ALA A 25 -7.52 -15.39 -24.37
N ARG A 26 -7.83 -16.45 -25.12
CA ARG A 26 -6.95 -17.03 -26.14
C ARG A 26 -7.63 -17.02 -27.50
N VAL A 27 -6.92 -16.58 -28.51
CA VAL A 27 -7.35 -16.58 -29.90
C VAL A 27 -6.26 -17.27 -30.72
N ASP A 28 -6.55 -18.42 -31.31
CA ASP A 28 -5.60 -19.26 -32.06
C ASP A 28 -4.27 -19.50 -31.28
N GLY A 29 -4.36 -19.70 -29.95
CA GLY A 29 -3.21 -19.92 -29.06
C GLY A 29 -2.52 -18.63 -28.57
N GLN A 30 -2.86 -17.46 -29.13
CA GLN A 30 -2.31 -16.18 -28.72
C GLN A 30 -3.09 -15.60 -27.54
N VAL A 31 -2.37 -15.10 -26.52
CA VAL A 31 -2.97 -14.46 -25.34
C VAL A 31 -3.44 -13.05 -25.70
N VAL A 32 -4.69 -12.76 -25.35
CA VAL A 32 -5.33 -11.45 -25.54
C VAL A 32 -5.77 -10.92 -24.17
N PHE A 33 -5.27 -9.77 -23.79
CA PHE A 33 -5.65 -9.06 -22.56
C PHE A 33 -6.83 -8.13 -22.82
N VAL A 34 -7.87 -8.25 -22.01
CA VAL A 34 -9.15 -7.53 -22.15
C VAL A 34 -9.47 -6.81 -20.84
N PRO A 35 -9.00 -5.57 -20.64
CA PRO A 35 -9.26 -4.81 -19.42
C PRO A 35 -10.76 -4.73 -19.08
N GLY A 36 -11.11 -5.00 -17.82
CA GLY A 36 -12.48 -4.94 -17.33
C GLY A 36 -13.38 -6.13 -17.68
N ALA A 37 -12.87 -7.17 -18.36
CA ALA A 37 -13.58 -8.42 -18.57
C ALA A 37 -13.33 -9.40 -17.41
N LEU A 38 -14.36 -10.19 -17.06
CA LEU A 38 -14.31 -11.16 -15.98
C LEU A 38 -14.25 -12.62 -16.50
N PRO A 39 -13.62 -13.53 -15.76
CA PRO A 39 -13.61 -14.95 -16.11
C PRO A 39 -15.03 -15.51 -16.33
N GLY A 40 -15.17 -16.32 -17.36
CA GLY A 40 -16.45 -16.93 -17.76
C GLY A 40 -17.31 -16.05 -18.65
N GLU A 41 -16.98 -14.79 -18.89
CA GLU A 41 -17.75 -13.92 -19.77
C GLU A 41 -17.53 -14.23 -21.24
N LEU A 42 -18.62 -14.12 -22.03
CA LEU A 42 -18.55 -14.06 -23.47
C LEU A 42 -18.56 -12.59 -23.90
N CYS A 43 -17.44 -12.13 -24.47
CA CYS A 43 -17.25 -10.73 -24.83
C CYS A 43 -17.05 -10.58 -26.35
N ARG A 44 -17.67 -9.53 -26.92
CA ARG A 44 -17.28 -8.99 -28.21
C ARG A 44 -16.21 -7.94 -27.96
N ILE A 45 -15.02 -8.16 -28.53
CA ILE A 45 -13.84 -7.33 -28.33
C ILE A 45 -13.35 -6.73 -29.64
N ARG A 46 -12.58 -5.64 -29.57
CA ARG A 46 -11.83 -5.06 -30.67
C ARG A 46 -10.35 -5.02 -30.33
N ILE A 47 -9.49 -5.54 -31.20
CA ILE A 47 -8.05 -5.50 -31.01
C ILE A 47 -7.58 -4.05 -31.04
N ALA A 48 -7.08 -3.55 -29.90
CA ALA A 48 -6.64 -2.17 -29.74
C ALA A 48 -5.14 -2.00 -30.02
N HIS A 49 -4.33 -2.96 -29.54
CA HIS A 49 -2.88 -2.89 -29.68
C HIS A 49 -2.26 -4.29 -29.75
N ILE A 50 -1.27 -4.43 -30.62
CA ILE A 50 -0.48 -5.67 -30.76
C ILE A 50 0.96 -5.32 -30.41
N GLY A 51 1.42 -5.81 -29.24
CA GLY A 51 2.80 -5.70 -28.80
C GLY A 51 3.63 -6.93 -29.21
N ARG A 52 4.91 -6.92 -28.87
CA ARG A 52 5.82 -8.07 -29.18
C ARG A 52 5.44 -9.35 -28.46
N SER A 53 4.93 -9.26 -27.22
CA SER A 53 4.63 -10.42 -26.35
C SER A 53 3.17 -10.49 -25.91
N ALA A 54 2.35 -9.50 -26.24
CA ALA A 54 0.98 -9.42 -25.76
C ALA A 54 0.08 -8.64 -26.72
N VAL A 55 -1.17 -9.08 -26.82
CA VAL A 55 -2.24 -8.39 -27.55
C VAL A 55 -3.21 -7.82 -26.54
N PHE A 56 -3.65 -6.58 -26.76
CA PHE A 56 -4.63 -5.89 -25.93
C PHE A 56 -5.87 -5.57 -26.75
N ALA A 57 -7.02 -5.80 -26.15
CA ALA A 57 -8.31 -5.52 -26.77
C ALA A 57 -9.18 -4.68 -25.84
N GLU A 58 -10.15 -4.00 -26.39
CA GLU A 58 -11.20 -3.29 -25.65
C GLU A 58 -12.53 -4.03 -25.76
N ILE A 59 -13.32 -3.99 -24.74
CA ILE A 59 -14.67 -4.57 -24.73
C ILE A 59 -15.58 -3.66 -25.56
N LEU A 60 -16.20 -4.20 -26.60
CA LEU A 60 -17.30 -3.55 -27.31
C LEU A 60 -18.64 -3.84 -26.63
N ARG A 61 -18.81 -5.10 -26.19
CA ARG A 61 -20.02 -5.56 -25.48
C ARG A 61 -19.70 -6.84 -24.70
N VAL A 62 -20.24 -6.95 -23.48
CA VAL A 62 -20.35 -8.20 -22.74
C VAL A 62 -21.66 -8.85 -23.19
N GLU A 63 -21.59 -9.98 -23.90
CA GLU A 63 -22.75 -10.67 -24.45
C GLU A 63 -23.39 -11.61 -23.42
N GLN A 64 -22.53 -12.28 -22.65
CA GLN A 64 -22.95 -13.09 -21.49
C GLN A 64 -22.11 -12.67 -20.28
N PRO A 65 -22.69 -11.95 -19.34
CA PRO A 65 -21.98 -11.51 -18.15
C PRO A 65 -21.73 -12.68 -17.19
N SER A 66 -20.62 -12.59 -16.43
CA SER A 66 -20.36 -13.44 -15.29
C SER A 66 -21.41 -13.16 -14.18
N SER A 67 -21.77 -14.20 -13.42
CA SER A 67 -22.59 -14.04 -12.20
C SER A 67 -21.93 -13.14 -11.13
N HIS A 68 -20.61 -12.96 -11.24
CA HIS A 68 -19.81 -12.11 -10.35
C HIS A 68 -19.65 -10.67 -10.82
N ARG A 69 -20.23 -10.33 -12.00
CA ARG A 69 -20.21 -8.94 -12.47
C ARG A 69 -21.20 -8.12 -11.71
N VAL A 70 -20.75 -6.98 -11.20
CA VAL A 70 -21.59 -5.96 -10.56
C VAL A 70 -21.47 -4.64 -11.30
N GLU A 71 -22.51 -3.81 -11.22
CA GLU A 71 -22.43 -2.44 -11.71
C GLU A 71 -21.53 -1.62 -10.77
N PRO A 72 -20.49 -0.94 -11.29
CA PRO A 72 -19.62 -0.14 -10.46
C PRO A 72 -20.38 1.01 -9.78
N ASP A 73 -20.29 1.07 -8.47
CA ASP A 73 -20.95 2.08 -7.63
C ASP A 73 -20.18 3.41 -7.51
N CYS A 74 -19.07 3.55 -8.24
CA CYS A 74 -18.21 4.73 -8.28
C CYS A 74 -18.25 5.37 -9.67
N PRO A 75 -18.71 6.63 -9.82
CA PRO A 75 -18.83 7.29 -11.12
C PRO A 75 -17.48 7.59 -11.80
N TYR A 76 -16.38 7.48 -11.05
CA TYR A 76 -15.03 7.71 -11.58
C TYR A 76 -14.35 6.44 -12.08
N PHE A 77 -14.92 5.27 -11.77
CA PHE A 77 -14.41 3.98 -12.29
C PHE A 77 -14.81 3.82 -13.78
N PRO A 78 -13.96 3.29 -14.64
CA PRO A 78 -12.57 2.85 -14.42
C PRO A 78 -11.52 3.95 -14.70
N LYS A 79 -11.92 5.19 -14.92
CA LYS A 79 -11.02 6.29 -15.31
C LYS A 79 -10.03 6.67 -14.20
N CYS A 80 -10.51 6.68 -12.95
CA CYS A 80 -9.67 6.92 -11.78
C CYS A 80 -8.76 5.70 -11.53
N GLY A 81 -7.45 5.92 -11.38
CA GLY A 81 -6.46 4.87 -11.14
C GLY A 81 -6.45 4.31 -9.70
N GLY A 82 -7.39 4.72 -8.83
CA GLY A 82 -7.40 4.31 -7.42
C GLY A 82 -7.99 2.91 -7.17
N CYS A 83 -8.93 2.46 -7.99
CA CYS A 83 -9.58 1.15 -7.88
C CYS A 83 -9.48 0.39 -9.20
N ALA A 84 -9.30 -0.94 -9.13
CA ALA A 84 -9.19 -1.82 -10.29
C ALA A 84 -10.36 -2.81 -10.39
N LEU A 85 -11.03 -3.14 -9.27
CA LEU A 85 -11.89 -4.32 -9.16
C LEU A 85 -13.36 -4.00 -8.79
N ARG A 86 -13.84 -2.74 -8.98
CA ARG A 86 -15.22 -2.36 -8.61
C ARG A 86 -16.31 -2.95 -9.51
N HIS A 87 -15.95 -3.58 -10.62
CA HIS A 87 -16.88 -4.23 -11.54
C HIS A 87 -17.10 -5.72 -11.22
N MET A 88 -16.50 -6.21 -10.11
CA MET A 88 -16.75 -7.58 -9.63
C MET A 88 -17.16 -7.58 -8.15
N ASP A 89 -17.92 -8.61 -7.75
CA ASP A 89 -18.26 -8.80 -6.35
C ASP A 89 -17.03 -9.13 -5.49
N TYR A 90 -17.16 -8.97 -4.19
CA TYR A 90 -16.03 -9.11 -3.29
C TYR A 90 -15.55 -10.56 -3.12
N ALA A 91 -16.45 -11.53 -3.26
CA ALA A 91 -16.08 -12.94 -3.19
C ALA A 91 -15.14 -13.32 -4.36
N GLN A 92 -15.48 -12.89 -5.57
CA GLN A 92 -14.65 -13.09 -6.75
C GLN A 92 -13.33 -12.31 -6.68
N GLU A 93 -13.35 -11.11 -6.12
CA GLU A 93 -12.13 -10.33 -5.87
C GLU A 93 -11.16 -11.08 -4.97
N LEU A 94 -11.64 -11.65 -3.85
CA LEU A 94 -10.82 -12.45 -2.93
C LEU A 94 -10.27 -13.69 -3.62
N GLU A 95 -11.08 -14.41 -4.40
CA GLU A 95 -10.64 -15.59 -5.13
C GLU A 95 -9.56 -15.25 -6.17
N LEU A 96 -9.71 -14.12 -6.88
CA LEU A 96 -8.72 -13.62 -7.82
C LEU A 96 -7.37 -13.35 -7.13
N LYS A 97 -7.40 -12.65 -6.00
CA LYS A 97 -6.22 -12.32 -5.20
C LYS A 97 -5.57 -13.56 -4.62
N ARG A 98 -6.37 -14.50 -4.08
CA ARG A 98 -5.90 -15.79 -3.57
C ARG A 98 -5.18 -16.59 -4.66
N THR A 99 -5.80 -16.71 -5.82
CA THR A 99 -5.25 -17.43 -6.98
C THR A 99 -3.95 -16.79 -7.46
N HIS A 100 -3.84 -15.46 -7.44
CA HIS A 100 -2.62 -14.75 -7.80
C HIS A 100 -1.46 -15.09 -6.85
N VAL A 101 -1.67 -14.99 -5.53
CA VAL A 101 -0.66 -15.36 -4.53
C VAL A 101 -0.23 -16.83 -4.68
N HIS A 102 -1.21 -17.74 -4.78
CA HIS A 102 -0.95 -19.17 -4.96
C HIS A 102 -0.11 -19.42 -6.22
N SER A 103 -0.47 -18.80 -7.34
CA SER A 103 0.27 -18.94 -8.60
C SER A 103 1.70 -18.40 -8.52
N CYS A 104 1.93 -17.32 -7.81
CA CYS A 104 3.28 -16.79 -7.60
C CYS A 104 4.12 -17.77 -6.77
N LEU A 105 3.62 -18.22 -5.61
CA LEU A 105 4.34 -19.13 -4.73
C LEU A 105 4.63 -20.48 -5.39
N THR A 106 3.71 -21.01 -6.21
CA THR A 106 3.91 -22.31 -6.90
C THR A 106 4.81 -22.18 -8.11
N ARG A 107 4.56 -21.22 -9.01
CA ARG A 107 5.28 -21.14 -10.30
C ARG A 107 6.63 -20.44 -10.20
N ILE A 108 6.73 -19.38 -9.40
CA ILE A 108 7.97 -18.62 -9.21
C ILE A 108 8.74 -19.20 -8.03
N GLY A 109 8.04 -19.39 -6.89
CA GLY A 109 8.63 -19.89 -5.65
C GLY A 109 8.96 -21.38 -5.65
N GLY A 110 8.39 -22.14 -6.58
CA GLY A 110 8.57 -23.61 -6.64
C GLY A 110 7.96 -24.35 -5.44
N GLN A 111 7.01 -23.72 -4.74
CA GLN A 111 6.42 -24.28 -3.52
C GLN A 111 5.19 -25.13 -3.83
N THR A 112 5.00 -26.19 -3.06
CA THR A 112 3.76 -26.97 -3.06
C THR A 112 2.91 -26.54 -1.86
N LEU A 113 1.75 -25.98 -2.13
CA LEU A 113 0.82 -25.50 -1.10
C LEU A 113 -0.46 -26.34 -1.14
N ALA A 114 -0.82 -26.94 -0.01
CA ALA A 114 -2.08 -27.66 0.13
C ALA A 114 -3.28 -26.69 0.14
N SER A 115 -3.11 -25.49 0.71
CA SER A 115 -4.12 -24.45 0.76
C SER A 115 -3.45 -23.08 0.91
N LEU A 116 -4.17 -22.03 0.53
CA LEU A 116 -3.80 -20.64 0.80
C LEU A 116 -5.05 -19.94 1.32
N PRO A 117 -5.23 -19.82 2.64
CA PRO A 117 -6.34 -19.04 3.20
C PRO A 117 -6.19 -17.55 2.88
N ILE A 118 -7.33 -16.88 2.71
CA ILE A 118 -7.38 -15.43 2.54
C ILE A 118 -8.36 -14.82 3.55
N THR A 119 -7.92 -13.78 4.23
CA THR A 119 -8.76 -12.98 5.14
C THR A 119 -9.24 -11.75 4.40
N GLY A 120 -10.54 -11.70 4.11
CA GLY A 120 -11.21 -10.55 3.53
C GLY A 120 -11.48 -9.44 4.56
N ALA A 121 -11.71 -8.22 4.08
CA ALA A 121 -12.14 -7.11 4.90
C ALA A 121 -13.65 -7.14 5.12
N GLU A 122 -14.10 -6.80 6.32
CA GLU A 122 -15.52 -6.63 6.63
C GLU A 122 -16.10 -5.38 5.96
N GLN A 123 -15.27 -4.32 5.90
CA GLN A 123 -15.61 -3.07 5.23
C GLN A 123 -14.75 -2.89 3.98
N THR A 124 -15.39 -2.81 2.83
CA THR A 124 -14.72 -2.59 1.54
C THR A 124 -14.69 -1.13 1.11
N ASP A 125 -15.41 -0.25 1.81
CA ASP A 125 -15.49 1.20 1.62
C ASP A 125 -15.06 1.93 2.90
N GLY A 126 -14.65 3.19 2.78
CA GLY A 126 -14.26 4.06 3.91
C GLY A 126 -13.04 3.61 4.71
N TYR A 127 -12.34 2.57 4.31
CA TYR A 127 -11.31 1.91 5.10
C TYR A 127 -9.97 2.65 5.15
N ARG A 128 -9.70 3.57 4.18
CA ARG A 128 -8.40 4.24 4.09
C ARG A 128 -8.24 5.31 5.16
N ASN A 129 -7.23 5.16 5.99
CA ASN A 129 -6.81 6.15 6.99
C ASN A 129 -5.77 7.16 6.47
N LYS A 130 -5.43 7.09 5.18
CA LYS A 130 -4.50 8.02 4.53
C LYS A 130 -4.90 8.32 3.11
N VAL A 131 -4.91 9.60 2.76
CA VAL A 131 -5.16 10.06 1.40
C VAL A 131 -4.14 11.10 0.95
N GLN A 132 -3.83 11.09 -0.33
CA GLN A 132 -2.96 12.06 -0.99
C GLN A 132 -3.67 12.52 -2.26
N PHE A 133 -4.19 13.74 -2.24
CA PHE A 133 -4.81 14.35 -3.41
C PHE A 133 -3.78 15.20 -4.16
N PRO A 134 -3.32 14.82 -5.35
CA PRO A 134 -2.64 15.74 -6.26
C PRO A 134 -3.57 16.90 -6.62
N VAL A 135 -2.98 18.09 -6.74
CA VAL A 135 -3.69 19.32 -7.09
C VAL A 135 -3.18 19.78 -8.45
N GLN A 136 -4.09 20.06 -9.36
CA GLN A 136 -3.78 20.60 -10.69
C GLN A 136 -4.68 21.80 -11.02
N GLU A 137 -4.30 22.55 -12.03
CA GLU A 137 -5.14 23.58 -12.62
C GLU A 137 -5.80 23.03 -13.89
N GLN A 138 -7.13 23.08 -13.97
CA GLN A 138 -7.90 22.68 -15.13
C GLN A 138 -8.91 23.79 -15.47
N ASN A 139 -8.89 24.27 -16.72
CA ASN A 139 -9.73 25.38 -17.19
C ASN A 139 -9.64 26.62 -16.28
N GLY A 140 -8.43 26.96 -15.81
CA GLY A 140 -8.17 28.10 -14.94
C GLY A 140 -8.68 27.98 -13.50
N LYS A 141 -9.02 26.77 -13.05
CA LYS A 141 -9.49 26.50 -11.68
C LYS A 141 -8.68 25.38 -11.03
N PRO A 142 -8.36 25.50 -9.73
CA PRO A 142 -7.72 24.42 -9.01
C PRO A 142 -8.70 23.25 -8.84
N VAL A 143 -8.21 22.05 -9.12
CA VAL A 143 -8.91 20.77 -8.94
C VAL A 143 -8.03 19.83 -8.14
N ALA A 144 -8.63 18.91 -7.39
CA ALA A 144 -7.92 17.87 -6.67
C ALA A 144 -8.69 16.55 -6.76
N GLY A 145 -7.96 15.45 -6.84
CA GLY A 145 -8.55 14.13 -7.01
C GLY A 145 -7.46 13.06 -7.07
N PHE A 146 -7.55 12.14 -8.04
CA PHE A 146 -6.56 11.10 -8.24
C PHE A 146 -6.09 11.05 -9.70
N PHE A 147 -4.91 10.55 -9.93
CA PHE A 147 -4.41 10.38 -11.29
C PHE A 147 -5.23 9.34 -12.06
N ALA A 148 -5.52 9.64 -13.31
CA ALA A 148 -5.97 8.62 -14.25
C ALA A 148 -4.89 7.55 -14.41
N GLY A 149 -5.31 6.31 -14.60
CA GLY A 149 -4.40 5.16 -14.66
C GLY A 149 -3.22 5.39 -15.62
N LYS A 150 -2.00 5.19 -15.14
CA LYS A 150 -0.74 5.34 -15.90
C LYS A 150 -0.50 6.76 -16.47
N THR A 151 -1.10 7.79 -15.89
CA THR A 151 -0.91 9.19 -16.30
C THR A 151 -0.69 10.09 -15.08
N HIS A 152 -0.32 11.37 -15.32
CA HIS A 152 -0.29 12.44 -14.32
C HIS A 152 -1.49 13.39 -14.47
N THR A 153 -2.52 13.01 -15.20
CA THR A 153 -3.75 13.82 -15.33
C THR A 153 -4.65 13.56 -14.12
N VAL A 154 -4.98 14.58 -13.38
CA VAL A 154 -5.90 14.48 -12.23
C VAL A 154 -7.33 14.31 -12.73
N ILE A 155 -8.00 13.26 -12.27
CA ILE A 155 -9.44 13.12 -12.33
C ILE A 155 -10.00 13.82 -11.09
N PRO A 156 -10.75 14.93 -11.24
CA PRO A 156 -11.38 15.59 -10.11
C PRO A 156 -12.39 14.64 -9.44
N VAL A 157 -12.19 14.35 -8.17
CA VAL A 157 -13.05 13.43 -7.41
C VAL A 157 -13.76 14.23 -6.32
N ALA A 158 -15.07 14.31 -6.38
CA ALA A 158 -15.87 14.95 -5.34
C ALA A 158 -16.12 14.00 -4.17
N HIS A 159 -16.35 12.71 -4.45
CA HIS A 159 -16.59 11.68 -3.45
C HIS A 159 -15.79 10.42 -3.78
N CYS A 160 -15.03 9.90 -2.82
CA CYS A 160 -14.24 8.68 -2.97
C CYS A 160 -14.72 7.60 -2.00
N ARG A 161 -15.28 6.51 -2.52
CA ARG A 161 -15.88 5.44 -1.73
C ARG A 161 -14.94 4.79 -0.70
N ILE A 162 -13.64 4.69 -1.00
CA ILE A 162 -12.68 4.01 -0.10
C ILE A 162 -12.10 4.92 0.98
N GLN A 163 -12.52 6.19 1.03
CA GLN A 163 -12.01 7.17 1.99
C GLN A 163 -13.12 7.68 2.91
N PRO A 164 -12.80 8.17 4.12
CA PRO A 164 -13.78 8.79 5.00
C PRO A 164 -14.21 10.17 4.46
N ASP A 165 -15.47 10.54 4.72
CA ASP A 165 -16.10 11.76 4.19
C ASP A 165 -15.40 13.07 4.62
N CYS A 166 -14.71 13.08 5.77
CA CYS A 166 -13.93 14.23 6.21
C CYS A 166 -12.80 14.59 5.22
N ALA A 167 -12.25 13.60 4.47
CA ALA A 167 -11.27 13.89 3.43
C ALA A 167 -11.83 14.81 2.34
N GLU A 168 -13.10 14.68 2.02
CA GLU A 168 -13.78 15.50 1.01
C GLU A 168 -14.02 16.92 1.49
N ARG A 169 -14.48 17.09 2.75
CA ARG A 169 -14.66 18.41 3.36
C ARG A 169 -13.33 19.15 3.41
N ILE A 170 -12.25 18.49 3.84
CA ILE A 170 -10.90 19.08 3.90
C ILE A 170 -10.42 19.46 2.49
N ARG A 171 -10.55 18.54 1.51
CA ARG A 171 -10.17 18.80 0.11
C ARG A 171 -10.94 20.00 -0.45
N ALA A 172 -12.26 20.06 -0.25
CA ALA A 172 -13.11 21.16 -0.72
C ALA A 172 -12.67 22.50 -0.08
N ALA A 173 -12.41 22.50 1.22
CA ALA A 173 -11.96 23.68 1.96
C ALA A 173 -10.62 24.24 1.44
N VAL A 174 -9.66 23.35 1.11
CA VAL A 174 -8.39 23.77 0.50
C VAL A 174 -8.62 24.39 -0.88
N LEU A 175 -9.45 23.80 -1.72
CA LEU A 175 -9.76 24.31 -3.05
C LEU A 175 -10.51 25.66 -2.98
N ASP A 176 -11.41 25.84 -2.01
CA ASP A 176 -12.10 27.12 -1.76
C ASP A 176 -11.12 28.22 -1.31
N TRP A 177 -10.21 27.88 -0.39
CA TRP A 177 -9.14 28.78 0.01
C TRP A 177 -8.25 29.18 -1.19
N MET A 178 -7.85 28.19 -2.03
CA MET A 178 -7.06 28.47 -3.23
C MET A 178 -7.79 29.45 -4.17
N ARG A 179 -9.06 29.21 -4.43
CA ARG A 179 -9.91 30.09 -5.28
C ARG A 179 -10.05 31.49 -4.70
N LYS A 180 -10.38 31.57 -3.40
CA LYS A 180 -10.60 32.85 -2.71
C LYS A 180 -9.37 33.76 -2.69
N TYR A 181 -8.17 33.17 -2.58
CA TYR A 181 -6.92 33.93 -2.48
C TYR A 181 -6.06 33.85 -3.74
N SER A 182 -6.59 33.35 -4.84
CA SER A 182 -5.91 33.22 -6.14
C SER A 182 -4.58 32.45 -6.03
N ILE A 183 -4.56 31.40 -5.20
CA ILE A 183 -3.40 30.52 -5.01
C ILE A 183 -3.41 29.46 -6.11
N ARG A 184 -2.40 29.47 -6.96
CA ARG A 184 -2.30 28.56 -8.10
C ARG A 184 -1.86 27.15 -7.68
N ALA A 185 -2.39 26.15 -8.37
CA ALA A 185 -1.84 24.80 -8.32
C ALA A 185 -0.42 24.77 -8.90
N TYR A 186 0.38 23.80 -8.46
CA TYR A 186 1.70 23.54 -9.03
C TYR A 186 1.57 22.96 -10.44
N ASP A 187 2.30 23.54 -11.37
CA ASP A 187 2.48 23.02 -12.73
C ASP A 187 3.83 22.29 -12.80
N GLU A 188 3.78 20.97 -12.99
CA GLU A 188 4.96 20.11 -12.99
C GLU A 188 5.87 20.41 -14.20
N ALA A 189 5.30 20.73 -15.36
CA ALA A 189 6.05 21.01 -16.59
C ALA A 189 6.78 22.37 -16.52
N ALA A 190 6.06 23.43 -16.10
CA ALA A 190 6.61 24.77 -15.98
C ALA A 190 7.38 24.98 -14.68
N HIS A 191 7.25 24.10 -13.69
CA HIS A 191 7.79 24.24 -12.33
C HIS A 191 7.35 25.55 -11.65
N THR A 192 6.09 25.93 -11.82
CA THR A 192 5.49 27.17 -11.29
C THR A 192 4.25 26.85 -10.45
N GLY A 193 3.71 27.86 -9.77
CA GLY A 193 2.58 27.67 -8.87
C GLY A 193 2.99 27.16 -7.49
N TYR A 194 2.01 26.89 -6.63
CA TYR A 194 2.23 26.64 -5.20
C TYR A 194 1.82 25.22 -4.79
N ILE A 195 0.53 24.91 -4.75
CA ILE A 195 0.02 23.71 -4.09
C ILE A 195 0.21 22.48 -4.97
N ARG A 196 0.94 21.49 -4.44
CA ARG A 196 1.22 20.20 -5.11
C ARG A 196 0.25 19.13 -4.68
N HIS A 197 0.11 18.92 -3.34
CA HIS A 197 -0.71 17.85 -2.78
C HIS A 197 -1.41 18.31 -1.50
N ILE A 198 -2.58 17.73 -1.27
CA ILE A 198 -3.28 17.73 0.01
C ILE A 198 -3.12 16.33 0.57
N TYR A 199 -2.36 16.19 1.65
CA TYR A 199 -2.16 14.94 2.36
C TYR A 199 -2.99 14.96 3.64
N ILE A 200 -3.71 13.88 3.90
CA ILE A 200 -4.55 13.75 5.08
C ILE A 200 -4.30 12.38 5.69
N ARG A 201 -4.19 12.33 7.01
CA ARG A 201 -4.08 11.11 7.79
C ARG A 201 -5.14 11.11 8.88
N PHE A 202 -5.74 9.96 9.13
CA PHE A 202 -6.77 9.73 10.13
C PHE A 202 -6.28 8.68 11.13
N GLY A 203 -6.50 8.93 12.42
CA GLY A 203 -6.42 7.90 13.44
C GLY A 203 -7.76 7.16 13.47
N ALA A 204 -7.74 5.86 13.17
CA ALA A 204 -8.96 5.07 13.06
C ALA A 204 -9.68 4.90 14.40
N GLU A 205 -8.91 4.69 15.46
CA GLU A 205 -9.41 4.54 16.83
C GLU A 205 -9.51 5.89 17.55
N SER A 206 -8.53 6.78 17.34
CA SER A 206 -8.48 8.06 18.04
C SER A 206 -9.39 9.14 17.45
N GLY A 207 -9.80 8.99 16.18
CA GLY A 207 -10.53 10.02 15.45
C GLY A 207 -9.71 11.28 15.11
N GLN A 208 -8.43 11.32 15.45
CA GLN A 208 -7.57 12.47 15.20
C GLN A 208 -7.26 12.63 13.71
N ILE A 209 -7.14 13.89 13.26
CA ILE A 209 -6.91 14.21 11.85
C ILE A 209 -5.67 15.09 11.71
N LEU A 210 -4.72 14.62 10.88
CA LEU A 210 -3.57 15.40 10.42
C LEU A 210 -3.78 15.82 8.98
N VAL A 211 -3.67 17.10 8.69
CA VAL A 211 -3.66 17.67 7.35
C VAL A 211 -2.27 18.20 7.03
N CYS A 212 -1.65 17.72 5.94
CA CYS A 212 -0.38 18.26 5.47
C CYS A 212 -0.54 18.86 4.07
N ILE A 213 -0.18 20.12 3.92
CA ILE A 213 -0.18 20.81 2.63
C ILE A 213 1.24 20.82 2.07
N THR A 214 1.42 20.18 0.91
CA THR A 214 2.70 20.19 0.21
C THR A 214 2.69 21.25 -0.88
N ALA A 215 3.68 22.13 -0.86
CA ALA A 215 3.75 23.21 -1.84
C ALA A 215 5.16 23.48 -2.36
N ASN A 216 5.24 23.99 -3.59
CA ASN A 216 6.45 24.43 -4.27
C ASN A 216 6.85 25.85 -3.79
N THR A 217 7.10 25.99 -2.51
CA THR A 217 7.53 27.26 -1.89
C THR A 217 8.11 26.99 -0.52
N GLN A 218 8.98 27.87 -0.03
CA GLN A 218 9.47 27.85 1.36
C GLN A 218 8.50 28.55 2.32
N GLN A 219 7.60 29.40 1.81
CA GLN A 219 6.63 30.13 2.62
C GLN A 219 5.24 30.00 2.04
N LEU A 220 4.35 29.34 2.78
CA LEU A 220 2.97 29.15 2.34
C LEU A 220 2.21 30.48 2.40
N PRO A 221 1.68 31.00 1.26
CA PRO A 221 0.92 32.23 1.24
C PRO A 221 -0.41 32.05 2.00
N LYS A 222 -0.88 33.13 2.68
CA LYS A 222 -2.18 33.09 3.37
C LYS A 222 -2.39 31.93 4.33
N LYS A 223 -1.33 31.46 5.00
CA LYS A 223 -1.36 30.28 5.88
C LYS A 223 -2.34 30.40 7.05
N LYS A 224 -2.49 31.63 7.64
CA LYS A 224 -3.46 31.88 8.72
C LYS A 224 -4.90 31.63 8.24
N GLN A 225 -5.22 32.11 7.04
CA GLN A 225 -6.55 31.94 6.44
C GLN A 225 -6.80 30.46 6.07
N LEU A 226 -5.79 29.73 5.61
CA LEU A 226 -5.90 28.30 5.38
C LEU A 226 -6.27 27.56 6.66
N VAL A 227 -5.57 27.79 7.76
CA VAL A 227 -5.86 27.19 9.07
C VAL A 227 -7.30 27.47 9.49
N GLN A 228 -7.72 28.73 9.42
CA GLN A 228 -9.11 29.13 9.75
C GLN A 228 -10.15 28.41 8.88
N THR A 229 -9.89 28.33 7.55
CA THR A 229 -10.80 27.67 6.60
C THR A 229 -10.90 26.18 6.90
N LEU A 230 -9.78 25.51 7.17
CA LEU A 230 -9.74 24.08 7.48
C LEU A 230 -10.45 23.74 8.79
N LEU A 231 -10.18 24.48 9.87
CA LEU A 231 -10.81 24.26 11.17
C LEU A 231 -12.32 24.56 11.16
N ALA A 232 -12.76 25.49 10.32
CA ALA A 232 -14.17 25.77 10.13
C ALA A 232 -14.89 24.66 9.35
N ALA A 233 -14.22 24.05 8.37
CA ALA A 233 -14.78 22.98 7.55
C ALA A 233 -14.77 21.59 8.23
N GLU A 234 -13.75 21.34 9.05
CA GLU A 234 -13.57 20.09 9.78
C GLU A 234 -13.00 20.37 11.18
N PRO A 235 -13.87 20.54 12.19
CA PRO A 235 -13.45 20.83 13.56
C PRO A 235 -12.64 19.68 14.22
N GLY A 236 -12.72 18.45 13.69
CA GLY A 236 -11.96 17.29 14.17
C GLY A 236 -10.47 17.32 13.81
N ILE A 237 -10.00 18.35 13.08
CA ILE A 237 -8.57 18.47 12.75
C ILE A 237 -7.76 18.72 14.01
N THR A 238 -6.87 17.77 14.33
CA THR A 238 -5.95 17.86 15.47
C THR A 238 -4.71 18.65 15.14
N THR A 239 -4.17 18.51 13.91
CA THR A 239 -2.95 19.21 13.51
C THR A 239 -2.93 19.52 12.01
N ILE A 240 -2.31 20.66 11.66
CA ILE A 240 -2.10 21.09 10.28
C ILE A 240 -0.61 21.35 10.09
N VAL A 241 -0.03 20.74 9.07
CA VAL A 241 1.40 20.81 8.75
C VAL A 241 1.59 21.39 7.35
N PHE A 242 2.63 22.16 7.18
CA PHE A 242 3.13 22.59 5.88
C PHE A 242 4.43 21.84 5.54
N SER A 243 4.51 21.27 4.35
CA SER A 243 5.73 20.61 3.85
C SER A 243 6.22 21.32 2.59
N PRO A 244 7.30 22.14 2.69
CA PRO A 244 7.97 22.71 1.53
C PRO A 244 8.53 21.60 0.63
N ASN A 245 8.17 21.61 -0.65
CA ASN A 245 8.71 20.68 -1.64
C ASN A 245 8.98 21.43 -2.96
N THR A 246 10.13 22.07 -3.04
CA THR A 246 10.57 22.85 -4.21
C THR A 246 11.39 22.03 -5.21
N LYS A 247 11.60 20.74 -4.96
CA LYS A 247 12.34 19.85 -5.88
C LYS A 247 11.44 19.44 -7.03
N LYS A 248 12.02 19.33 -8.23
CA LYS A 248 11.36 18.68 -9.38
C LYS A 248 11.22 17.18 -9.10
N GLY A 249 10.13 16.58 -9.59
CA GLY A 249 9.89 15.13 -9.50
C GLY A 249 8.59 14.78 -8.79
N ASN A 250 8.36 13.48 -8.61
CA ASN A 250 7.09 12.89 -8.19
C ASN A 250 6.96 12.71 -6.66
N THR A 251 7.95 13.17 -5.89
CA THR A 251 7.89 13.06 -4.43
C THR A 251 6.75 13.92 -3.89
N VAL A 252 5.85 13.31 -3.14
CA VAL A 252 4.66 13.97 -2.60
C VAL A 252 5.06 14.93 -1.46
N LEU A 253 5.73 14.40 -0.42
CA LEU A 253 6.15 15.16 0.76
C LEU A 253 7.55 15.74 0.55
N GLY A 254 7.80 16.90 1.14
CA GLY A 254 9.14 17.46 1.26
C GLY A 254 9.94 16.78 2.38
N THR A 255 11.07 17.39 2.73
CA THR A 255 11.95 16.91 3.82
C THR A 255 11.73 17.64 5.13
N GLU A 256 11.00 18.75 5.09
CA GLU A 256 10.65 19.58 6.26
C GLU A 256 9.16 19.53 6.52
N PHE A 257 8.79 19.56 7.80
CA PHE A 257 7.41 19.52 8.27
C PHE A 257 7.21 20.61 9.32
N LEU A 258 6.51 21.68 8.93
CA LEU A 258 6.32 22.88 9.72
C LEU A 258 4.89 22.92 10.27
N PRO A 259 4.66 22.76 11.57
CA PRO A 259 3.32 22.86 12.15
C PRO A 259 2.75 24.27 11.92
N LEU A 260 1.53 24.33 11.41
CA LEU A 260 0.71 25.54 11.29
C LEU A 260 -0.36 25.61 12.38
N TYR A 261 -0.76 24.45 12.90
CA TYR A 261 -1.70 24.27 14.00
C TYR A 261 -1.44 22.90 14.64
N GLY A 262 -1.55 22.80 15.95
CA GLY A 262 -1.21 21.59 16.70
C GLY A 262 0.31 21.34 16.75
N ASP A 263 0.70 20.13 17.12
CA ASP A 263 2.10 19.72 17.32
C ASP A 263 2.76 19.04 16.12
N GLY A 264 2.01 18.81 15.01
CA GLY A 264 2.51 18.17 13.80
C GLY A 264 2.32 16.66 13.77
N THR A 265 1.72 16.07 14.81
CA THR A 265 1.49 14.63 14.93
C THR A 265 0.05 14.31 15.34
N ILE A 266 -0.35 13.07 15.14
CA ILE A 266 -1.54 12.46 15.73
C ILE A 266 -1.14 11.17 16.42
N THR A 267 -1.98 10.66 17.31
CA THR A 267 -1.84 9.32 17.87
C THR A 267 -2.96 8.42 17.38
N ASP A 268 -2.66 7.14 17.24
CA ASP A 268 -3.67 6.12 16.97
C ASP A 268 -3.34 4.84 17.75
N THR A 269 -4.33 3.97 17.97
CA THR A 269 -4.14 2.69 18.64
C THR A 269 -4.17 1.58 17.60
N LEU A 270 -3.22 0.64 17.61
CA LEU A 270 -3.15 -0.52 16.73
C LEU A 270 -2.72 -1.73 17.55
N CYS A 271 -3.46 -2.84 17.48
CA CYS A 271 -3.22 -4.03 18.31
C CYS A 271 -3.13 -3.71 19.81
N GLY A 272 -3.88 -2.71 20.29
CA GLY A 272 -3.88 -2.26 21.68
C GLY A 272 -2.64 -1.47 22.13
N LEU A 273 -1.79 -1.04 21.19
CA LEU A 273 -0.62 -0.19 21.41
C LEU A 273 -0.86 1.20 20.79
N GLN A 274 -0.38 2.24 21.47
CA GLN A 274 -0.46 3.62 20.99
C GLN A 274 0.72 3.95 20.09
N PHE A 275 0.45 4.56 18.94
CA PHE A 275 1.45 4.99 17.98
C PHE A 275 1.31 6.48 17.68
N ARG A 276 2.40 7.22 17.84
CA ARG A 276 2.52 8.58 17.34
C ARG A 276 2.81 8.55 15.84
N LEU A 277 2.05 9.31 15.08
CA LEU A 277 2.09 9.32 13.62
C LEU A 277 2.34 10.75 13.12
N SER A 278 3.51 10.97 12.54
CA SER A 278 3.84 12.18 11.77
C SER A 278 3.37 12.06 10.32
N ALA A 279 3.41 13.15 9.55
CA ALA A 279 3.03 13.11 8.13
C ALA A 279 3.87 12.11 7.31
N PRO A 280 5.23 12.03 7.44
CA PRO A 280 6.05 11.08 6.69
C PRO A 280 6.02 9.65 7.23
N ALA A 281 5.52 9.42 8.46
CA ALA A 281 5.51 8.09 9.07
C ALA A 281 4.80 7.06 8.19
N PHE A 282 5.38 5.89 8.03
CA PHE A 282 4.66 4.77 7.43
C PHE A 282 3.67 4.20 8.44
N TYR A 283 2.45 3.93 8.00
CA TYR A 283 1.41 3.29 8.77
C TYR A 283 0.43 2.65 7.80
N GLN A 284 -0.01 1.43 8.05
CA GLN A 284 -0.90 0.69 7.17
C GLN A 284 -2.23 1.44 6.96
N VAL A 285 -2.69 1.49 5.70
CA VAL A 285 -3.82 2.36 5.31
C VAL A 285 -5.19 1.80 5.64
N ASN A 286 -5.29 0.52 5.96
CA ASN A 286 -6.51 -0.15 6.42
C ASN A 286 -6.26 -0.68 7.82
N HIS A 287 -6.76 0.03 8.81
CA HIS A 287 -6.51 -0.24 10.23
C HIS A 287 -6.93 -1.66 10.63
N ALA A 288 -8.19 -2.01 10.42
CA ALA A 288 -8.74 -3.31 10.84
C ALA A 288 -8.01 -4.50 10.18
N GLN A 289 -7.63 -4.35 8.90
CA GLN A 289 -6.87 -5.40 8.22
C GLN A 289 -5.39 -5.42 8.61
N ALA A 290 -4.82 -4.30 9.02
CA ALA A 290 -3.46 -4.24 9.58
C ALA A 290 -3.37 -4.99 10.91
N GLU A 291 -4.36 -4.85 11.79
CA GLU A 291 -4.44 -5.63 13.02
C GLU A 291 -4.47 -7.12 12.73
N ARG A 292 -5.34 -7.57 11.82
CA ARG A 292 -5.41 -8.98 11.40
C ARG A 292 -4.11 -9.49 10.80
N LEU A 293 -3.42 -8.66 9.99
CA LEU A 293 -2.12 -9.01 9.41
C LEU A 293 -1.06 -9.19 10.50
N TYR A 294 -1.00 -8.28 11.46
CA TYR A 294 -0.01 -8.31 12.55
C TYR A 294 -0.31 -9.41 13.56
N GLU A 295 -1.58 -9.70 13.86
CA GLU A 295 -1.99 -10.86 14.67
C GLU A 295 -1.54 -12.18 14.00
N LYS A 296 -1.69 -12.31 12.68
CA LYS A 296 -1.21 -13.48 11.94
C LYS A 296 0.32 -13.57 11.97
N ALA A 297 1.02 -12.47 11.76
CA ALA A 297 2.48 -12.44 11.84
C ALA A 297 2.96 -12.85 13.26
N ALA A 298 2.32 -12.36 14.30
CA ALA A 298 2.62 -12.73 15.70
C ALA A 298 2.32 -14.20 15.98
N ALA A 299 1.18 -14.72 15.51
CA ALA A 299 0.84 -16.13 15.64
C ALA A 299 1.86 -17.04 14.95
N LEU A 300 2.30 -16.69 13.74
CA LEU A 300 3.32 -17.42 12.98
C LEU A 300 4.71 -17.32 13.62
N ALA A 301 5.02 -16.19 14.28
CA ALA A 301 6.26 -16.03 15.04
C ALA A 301 6.30 -17.01 16.23
N GLY A 302 5.15 -17.41 16.79
CA GLY A 302 5.03 -18.46 17.82
C GLY A 302 5.83 -18.16 19.08
N LEU A 303 5.77 -16.90 19.54
CA LEU A 303 6.57 -16.41 20.67
C LEU A 303 6.01 -16.89 22.02
N THR A 304 6.90 -17.26 22.94
CA THR A 304 6.58 -17.77 24.28
C THR A 304 7.05 -16.85 25.42
N GLY A 305 7.77 -15.79 25.09
CA GLY A 305 8.38 -14.87 26.05
C GLY A 305 9.88 -15.11 26.24
N GLU A 306 10.47 -16.14 25.65
CA GLU A 306 11.89 -16.47 25.78
C GLU A 306 12.71 -16.08 24.55
N GLU A 307 12.04 -15.77 23.43
CA GLU A 307 12.70 -15.55 22.13
C GLU A 307 13.24 -14.13 21.98
N THR A 308 14.33 -14.04 21.22
CA THR A 308 14.83 -12.80 20.64
C THR A 308 14.32 -12.66 19.20
N VAL A 309 13.63 -11.56 18.90
CA VAL A 309 13.09 -11.23 17.58
C VAL A 309 13.92 -10.12 16.95
N LEU A 310 14.25 -10.26 15.65
CA LEU A 310 14.87 -9.25 14.82
C LEU A 310 13.93 -8.84 13.69
N ASP A 311 13.50 -7.57 13.65
CA ASP A 311 12.68 -6.97 12.60
C ASP A 311 13.57 -6.06 11.72
N LEU A 312 13.82 -6.45 10.47
CA LEU A 312 14.77 -5.79 9.58
C LEU A 312 14.19 -4.63 8.75
N TYR A 313 12.90 -4.33 8.89
CA TYR A 313 12.23 -3.23 8.20
C TYR A 313 11.16 -2.62 9.12
N CYS A 314 11.56 -2.24 10.34
CA CYS A 314 10.61 -1.97 11.42
C CYS A 314 9.75 -0.71 11.24
N GLY A 315 10.12 0.22 10.34
CA GLY A 315 9.42 1.49 10.19
C GLY A 315 9.32 2.24 11.52
N THR A 316 8.12 2.64 11.92
CA THR A 316 7.82 3.28 13.21
C THR A 316 7.65 2.29 14.37
N GLY A 317 8.07 1.05 14.17
CA GLY A 317 8.07 -0.01 15.19
C GLY A 317 6.74 -0.76 15.32
N THR A 318 5.81 -0.67 14.35
CA THR A 318 4.48 -1.24 14.49
C THR A 318 4.50 -2.76 14.69
N ILE A 319 5.14 -3.52 13.78
CA ILE A 319 5.27 -4.99 13.92
C ILE A 319 6.20 -5.33 15.09
N THR A 320 7.34 -4.64 15.20
CA THR A 320 8.32 -4.88 16.28
C THR A 320 7.66 -4.82 17.66
N LEU A 321 6.87 -3.78 17.94
CA LEU A 321 6.21 -3.59 19.24
C LEU A 321 5.07 -4.59 19.47
N CYS A 322 4.31 -4.95 18.43
CA CYS A 322 3.32 -6.02 18.52
C CYS A 322 3.97 -7.35 18.96
N LEU A 323 5.16 -7.67 18.43
CA LEU A 323 5.92 -8.86 18.77
C LEU A 323 6.61 -8.75 20.14
N ALA A 324 7.11 -7.58 20.52
CA ALA A 324 7.80 -7.33 21.77
C ALA A 324 6.94 -7.68 23.01
N ARG A 325 5.61 -7.60 22.90
CA ARG A 325 4.67 -8.01 23.97
C ARG A 325 4.80 -9.49 24.35
N HIS A 326 5.31 -10.31 23.44
CA HIS A 326 5.39 -11.76 23.59
C HIS A 326 6.82 -12.29 23.43
N ALA A 327 7.81 -11.40 23.32
CA ALA A 327 9.22 -11.73 23.16
C ALA A 327 10.02 -11.37 24.42
N LYS A 328 11.13 -12.07 24.66
CA LYS A 328 12.13 -11.67 25.64
C LYS A 328 12.80 -10.35 25.24
N LYS A 329 13.13 -10.23 23.96
CA LYS A 329 13.75 -9.06 23.36
C LYS A 329 13.30 -8.89 21.93
N ALA A 330 13.01 -7.65 21.51
CA ALA A 330 12.75 -7.31 20.13
C ALA A 330 13.74 -6.24 19.65
N VAL A 331 14.32 -6.45 18.47
CA VAL A 331 15.27 -5.52 17.86
C VAL A 331 14.73 -5.07 16.51
N GLY A 332 14.47 -3.78 16.34
CA GLY A 332 13.99 -3.17 15.10
C GLY A 332 15.12 -2.45 14.36
N VAL A 333 15.18 -2.63 13.05
CA VAL A 333 16.13 -1.96 12.16
C VAL A 333 15.37 -1.23 11.06
N GLU A 334 15.70 0.04 10.83
CA GLU A 334 15.12 0.87 9.78
C GLU A 334 16.14 1.89 9.28
N ILE A 335 16.12 2.18 7.98
CA ILE A 335 17.07 3.10 7.36
C ILE A 335 16.69 4.58 7.57
N ILE A 336 15.43 4.87 7.83
CA ILE A 336 14.89 6.23 7.95
C ILE A 336 15.05 6.74 9.39
N PRO A 337 15.91 7.76 9.65
CA PRO A 337 16.17 8.22 11.02
C PRO A 337 14.90 8.68 11.76
N GLN A 338 14.00 9.39 11.10
CA GLN A 338 12.76 9.86 11.71
C GLN A 338 11.86 8.69 12.14
N ALA A 339 11.80 7.61 11.35
CA ALA A 339 11.02 6.44 11.71
C ALA A 339 11.57 5.73 12.97
N ILE A 340 12.91 5.70 13.12
CA ILE A 340 13.56 5.17 14.33
C ILE A 340 13.25 6.04 15.56
N GLU A 341 13.27 7.38 15.43
CA GLU A 341 12.89 8.25 16.54
C GLU A 341 11.41 8.06 16.93
N ASP A 342 10.53 7.90 15.94
CA ASP A 342 9.13 7.56 16.18
C ASP A 342 8.98 6.18 16.83
N ALA A 343 9.76 5.16 16.40
CA ALA A 343 9.75 3.81 16.99
C ALA A 343 10.19 3.80 18.46
N LYS A 344 11.27 4.51 18.79
CA LYS A 344 11.74 4.66 20.18
C LYS A 344 10.72 5.38 21.05
N PHE A 345 10.12 6.45 20.54
CA PHE A 345 9.05 7.15 21.23
C PHE A 345 7.85 6.23 21.47
N ASN A 346 7.43 5.48 20.46
CA ASN A 346 6.32 4.54 20.54
C ASN A 346 6.60 3.42 21.54
N ALA A 347 7.84 2.89 21.60
CA ALA A 347 8.25 1.91 22.62
C ALA A 347 8.12 2.49 24.03
N ALA A 348 8.69 3.66 24.29
CA ALA A 348 8.65 4.32 25.59
C ALA A 348 7.20 4.65 26.02
N GLN A 349 6.38 5.15 25.11
CA GLN A 349 4.97 5.47 25.38
C GLN A 349 4.15 4.24 25.78
N ASN A 350 4.51 3.06 25.25
CA ASN A 350 3.84 1.79 25.56
C ASN A 350 4.54 0.98 26.69
N GLY A 351 5.57 1.52 27.33
CA GLY A 351 6.30 0.83 28.41
C GLY A 351 7.05 -0.43 27.92
N MET A 352 7.54 -0.42 26.67
CA MET A 352 8.22 -1.56 26.06
C MET A 352 9.74 -1.44 26.23
N ASP A 353 10.25 -1.76 27.41
CA ASP A 353 11.68 -1.67 27.74
C ASP A 353 12.53 -2.77 27.10
N ASN A 354 11.88 -3.81 26.55
CA ASN A 354 12.52 -4.92 25.83
C ASN A 354 12.63 -4.71 24.33
N ALA A 355 12.29 -3.50 23.82
CA ALA A 355 12.41 -3.15 22.40
C ALA A 355 13.58 -2.18 22.15
N GLU A 356 14.48 -2.54 21.27
CA GLU A 356 15.63 -1.72 20.85
C GLU A 356 15.55 -1.37 19.36
N PHE A 357 15.99 -0.17 18.96
CA PHE A 357 15.90 0.29 17.57
C PHE A 357 17.20 0.88 17.06
N TYR A 358 17.60 0.48 15.85
CA TYR A 358 18.83 0.90 15.18
C TYR A 358 18.54 1.52 13.81
N CYS A 359 19.11 2.73 13.58
CA CYS A 359 19.04 3.40 12.29
C CYS A 359 20.15 2.88 11.37
N MET A 360 19.81 1.92 10.48
CA MET A 360 20.76 1.28 9.59
C MET A 360 20.04 0.66 8.38
N ASP A 361 20.76 0.50 7.26
CA ASP A 361 20.27 -0.32 6.14
C ASP A 361 20.10 -1.78 6.59
N ALA A 362 19.01 -2.42 6.18
CA ALA A 362 18.65 -3.78 6.62
C ALA A 362 19.74 -4.81 6.27
N GLY A 363 20.32 -4.73 5.07
CA GLY A 363 21.39 -5.63 4.66
C GLY A 363 22.67 -5.41 5.46
N ALA A 364 23.06 -4.14 5.66
CA ALA A 364 24.23 -3.80 6.47
C ALA A 364 24.06 -4.21 7.94
N ALA A 365 22.86 -3.99 8.52
CA ALA A 365 22.56 -4.40 9.88
C ALA A 365 22.58 -5.91 10.04
N ALA A 366 21.91 -6.62 9.13
CA ALA A 366 21.86 -8.08 9.16
C ALA A 366 23.26 -8.70 9.06
N LYS A 367 24.12 -8.16 8.18
CA LYS A 367 25.50 -8.58 8.06
C LYS A 367 26.29 -8.32 9.34
N LEU A 368 26.21 -7.09 9.90
CA LEU A 368 26.89 -6.72 11.13
C LEU A 368 26.48 -7.60 12.31
N LEU A 369 25.17 -7.89 12.46
CA LEU A 369 24.66 -8.74 13.52
C LEU A 369 25.15 -10.20 13.35
N ALA A 370 25.15 -10.70 12.12
CA ALA A 370 25.70 -12.03 11.81
C ALA A 370 27.19 -12.13 12.12
N GLU A 371 28.01 -11.13 11.76
CA GLU A 371 29.43 -11.05 12.06
C GLU A 371 29.70 -10.99 13.58
N ARG A 372 28.82 -10.39 14.36
CA ARG A 372 28.88 -10.37 15.83
C ARG A 372 28.43 -11.66 16.49
N GLY A 373 27.97 -12.63 15.71
CA GLY A 373 27.48 -13.91 16.22
C GLY A 373 26.11 -13.81 16.89
N GLU A 374 25.32 -12.76 16.60
CA GLU A 374 23.95 -12.64 17.09
C GLU A 374 23.08 -13.73 16.48
N LYS A 375 22.25 -14.36 17.32
CA LYS A 375 21.40 -15.49 16.94
C LYS A 375 19.97 -15.22 17.36
N PRO A 376 19.21 -14.40 16.62
CA PRO A 376 17.80 -14.23 16.89
C PRO A 376 17.06 -15.55 16.64
N ASP A 377 16.09 -15.85 17.49
CA ASP A 377 15.24 -17.05 17.35
C ASP A 377 14.26 -16.88 16.19
N VAL A 378 13.79 -15.66 15.99
CA VAL A 378 12.85 -15.28 14.94
C VAL A 378 13.37 -14.04 14.21
N ILE A 379 13.35 -14.08 12.88
CA ILE A 379 13.53 -12.88 12.05
C ILE A 379 12.21 -12.55 11.37
N VAL A 380 11.80 -11.29 11.46
CA VAL A 380 10.64 -10.74 10.76
C VAL A 380 11.11 -9.77 9.70
N VAL A 381 10.50 -9.81 8.52
CA VAL A 381 10.75 -8.88 7.43
C VAL A 381 9.42 -8.39 6.82
N ASP A 382 9.28 -7.08 6.64
CA ASP A 382 8.22 -6.42 5.87
C ASP A 382 8.86 -5.44 4.86
N PRO A 383 9.54 -5.97 3.83
CA PRO A 383 10.32 -5.16 2.91
C PRO A 383 9.43 -4.37 1.95
N PRO A 384 9.98 -3.33 1.29
CA PRO A 384 9.31 -2.65 0.19
C PRO A 384 9.06 -3.61 -0.99
N ARG A 385 8.25 -3.19 -1.98
CA ARG A 385 7.85 -4.00 -3.15
C ARG A 385 8.95 -4.75 -3.88
N LYS A 386 10.20 -4.31 -3.81
CA LYS A 386 11.36 -4.99 -4.41
C LYS A 386 11.77 -6.28 -3.69
N GLY A 387 11.19 -6.56 -2.54
CA GLY A 387 11.58 -7.67 -1.67
C GLY A 387 12.87 -7.40 -0.90
N VAL A 388 13.45 -8.44 -0.29
CA VAL A 388 14.72 -8.35 0.45
C VAL A 388 15.92 -8.42 -0.50
N SER A 389 17.05 -7.84 -0.07
CA SER A 389 18.32 -7.91 -0.81
C SER A 389 19.01 -9.26 -0.62
N ALA A 390 19.93 -9.59 -1.52
CA ALA A 390 20.76 -10.80 -1.39
C ALA A 390 21.53 -10.83 -0.06
N ASP A 391 22.02 -9.68 0.40
CA ASP A 391 22.76 -9.56 1.67
C ASP A 391 21.88 -9.94 2.87
N VAL A 392 20.59 -9.60 2.85
CA VAL A 392 19.63 -10.00 3.89
C VAL A 392 19.41 -11.53 3.86
N ILE A 393 19.24 -12.13 2.68
CA ILE A 393 19.10 -13.59 2.53
C ILE A 393 20.34 -14.31 3.10
N GLU A 394 21.56 -13.87 2.74
CA GLU A 394 22.79 -14.47 3.24
C GLU A 394 22.97 -14.29 4.76
N ALA A 395 22.60 -13.14 5.29
CA ALA A 395 22.67 -12.88 6.71
C ALA A 395 21.66 -13.75 7.50
N ILE A 396 20.43 -13.91 7.02
CA ILE A 396 19.45 -14.84 7.59
C ILE A 396 20.03 -16.27 7.61
N ALA A 397 20.62 -16.70 6.49
CA ALA A 397 21.25 -18.02 6.39
C ALA A 397 22.41 -18.19 7.38
N THR A 398 23.17 -17.13 7.67
CA THR A 398 24.31 -17.12 8.62
C THR A 398 23.84 -17.12 10.07
N MET A 399 22.87 -16.26 10.43
CA MET A 399 22.32 -16.16 11.79
C MET A 399 21.51 -17.39 12.18
N GLN A 400 20.95 -18.10 11.20
CA GLN A 400 20.23 -19.36 11.36
C GLN A 400 19.02 -19.28 12.33
N PRO A 401 18.11 -18.30 12.20
CA PRO A 401 16.93 -18.28 13.05
C PRO A 401 16.11 -19.56 12.86
N GLN A 402 15.41 -19.95 13.92
CA GLN A 402 14.50 -21.09 13.87
C GLN A 402 13.31 -20.80 12.93
N ARG A 403 12.85 -19.54 12.91
CA ARG A 403 11.67 -19.08 12.16
C ARG A 403 11.97 -17.77 11.44
N VAL A 404 11.46 -17.67 10.22
CA VAL A 404 11.42 -16.43 9.45
C VAL A 404 9.96 -16.13 9.12
N VAL A 405 9.44 -15.02 9.60
CA VAL A 405 8.12 -14.49 9.26
C VAL A 405 8.30 -13.40 8.21
N TYR A 406 7.73 -13.61 7.04
CA TYR A 406 7.86 -12.66 5.93
C TYR A 406 6.49 -12.09 5.59
N VAL A 407 6.30 -10.79 5.78
CA VAL A 407 5.14 -10.01 5.34
C VAL A 407 5.48 -9.36 4.00
N SER A 408 4.55 -9.35 3.04
CA SER A 408 4.82 -8.80 1.71
C SER A 408 3.57 -8.26 1.01
N CYS A 409 3.69 -7.09 0.42
CA CYS A 409 2.69 -6.50 -0.46
C CYS A 409 2.84 -6.89 -1.95
N ASP A 410 3.86 -7.70 -2.31
CA ASP A 410 4.11 -8.15 -3.68
C ASP A 410 4.34 -9.67 -3.73
N PRO A 411 3.36 -10.46 -4.18
CA PRO A 411 3.47 -11.91 -4.21
C PRO A 411 4.58 -12.46 -5.11
N ALA A 412 4.97 -11.74 -6.16
CA ALA A 412 5.99 -12.22 -7.08
C ALA A 412 7.40 -12.10 -6.48
N THR A 413 7.71 -10.99 -5.83
CA THR A 413 8.97 -10.79 -5.11
C THR A 413 9.04 -11.67 -3.87
N LEU A 414 7.94 -11.84 -3.13
CA LEU A 414 7.84 -12.81 -2.04
C LEU A 414 8.20 -14.22 -2.51
N ALA A 415 7.59 -14.68 -3.60
CA ALA A 415 7.83 -16.02 -4.14
C ALA A 415 9.30 -16.24 -4.55
N ARG A 416 9.95 -15.22 -5.15
CA ARG A 416 11.38 -15.23 -5.45
C ARG A 416 12.21 -15.39 -4.17
N ASP A 417 11.92 -14.61 -3.14
CA ASP A 417 12.68 -14.59 -1.90
C ASP A 417 12.46 -15.87 -1.08
N VAL A 418 11.25 -16.42 -1.07
CA VAL A 418 10.93 -17.73 -0.49
C VAL A 418 11.78 -18.82 -1.15
N LYS A 419 11.90 -18.80 -2.49
CA LYS A 419 12.75 -19.76 -3.22
C LYS A 419 14.20 -19.67 -2.75
N LEU A 420 14.75 -18.45 -2.66
CA LEU A 420 16.12 -18.23 -2.20
C LEU A 420 16.34 -18.72 -0.75
N LEU A 421 15.38 -18.48 0.14
CA LEU A 421 15.45 -19.00 1.51
C LEU A 421 15.33 -20.52 1.56
N THR A 422 14.53 -21.14 0.69
CA THR A 422 14.47 -22.62 0.63
C THR A 422 15.77 -23.23 0.11
N GLU A 423 16.49 -22.57 -0.79
CA GLU A 423 17.84 -22.96 -1.23
C GLU A 423 18.86 -22.87 -0.09
N LYS A 424 18.58 -22.04 0.96
CA LYS A 424 19.40 -21.93 2.19
C LYS A 424 18.95 -22.88 3.31
N GLY A 425 18.05 -23.82 3.02
CA GLY A 425 17.64 -24.88 3.95
C GLY A 425 16.41 -24.52 4.80
N TYR A 426 15.66 -23.46 4.46
CA TYR A 426 14.36 -23.20 5.06
C TYR A 426 13.25 -23.92 4.31
N THR A 427 12.18 -24.26 5.01
CA THR A 427 10.97 -24.84 4.44
C THR A 427 9.80 -23.90 4.65
N LEU A 428 9.03 -23.61 3.60
CA LEU A 428 7.76 -22.89 3.72
C LEU A 428 6.75 -23.76 4.48
N ARG A 429 6.29 -23.30 5.64
CA ARG A 429 5.35 -24.02 6.51
C ARG A 429 3.92 -23.59 6.28
N SER A 430 3.70 -22.30 6.14
CA SER A 430 2.38 -21.73 5.90
C SER A 430 2.48 -20.45 5.07
N ALA A 431 1.40 -20.15 4.38
CA ALA A 431 1.19 -18.89 3.68
C ALA A 431 -0.27 -18.47 3.86
N GLU A 432 -0.51 -17.23 4.22
CA GLU A 432 -1.83 -16.63 4.38
C GLU A 432 -1.90 -15.28 3.70
N ALA A 433 -2.99 -15.00 3.00
CA ALA A 433 -3.24 -13.71 2.38
C ALA A 433 -4.20 -12.86 3.23
N VAL A 434 -4.00 -11.54 3.22
CA VAL A 434 -4.88 -10.58 3.92
C VAL A 434 -5.20 -9.43 2.97
N ASP A 435 -6.48 -9.19 2.74
CA ASP A 435 -6.90 -8.11 1.85
C ASP A 435 -6.95 -6.77 2.56
N LEU A 436 -5.81 -6.05 2.56
CA LEU A 436 -5.72 -4.68 3.07
C LEU A 436 -6.30 -3.64 2.10
N PHE A 437 -6.52 -4.01 0.84
CA PHE A 437 -6.83 -3.08 -0.23
C PHE A 437 -8.08 -3.50 -1.03
N PRO A 438 -9.26 -3.61 -0.39
CA PRO A 438 -10.49 -3.89 -1.12
C PRO A 438 -10.68 -2.96 -2.32
N LYS A 439 -11.18 -3.52 -3.42
CA LYS A 439 -11.39 -2.87 -4.73
C LYS A 439 -10.12 -2.46 -5.47
N CYS A 440 -8.94 -2.77 -4.93
CA CYS A 440 -7.63 -2.52 -5.56
C CYS A 440 -6.93 -3.84 -5.92
N ALA A 441 -5.91 -3.77 -6.79
CA ALA A 441 -5.15 -4.93 -7.26
C ALA A 441 -4.12 -5.50 -6.24
N HIS A 442 -3.99 -4.87 -5.08
CA HIS A 442 -2.97 -5.22 -4.10
C HIS A 442 -3.48 -6.23 -3.08
N ILE A 443 -2.56 -7.03 -2.55
CA ILE A 443 -2.80 -8.05 -1.54
C ILE A 443 -1.57 -8.15 -0.64
N GLU A 444 -1.77 -8.25 0.67
CA GLU A 444 -0.72 -8.59 1.62
C GLU A 444 -0.68 -10.11 1.81
N THR A 445 0.52 -10.62 2.01
CA THR A 445 0.74 -12.04 2.27
C THR A 445 1.71 -12.19 3.41
N VAL A 446 1.40 -13.05 4.38
CA VAL A 446 2.32 -13.43 5.44
C VAL A 446 2.67 -14.91 5.30
N VAL A 447 3.96 -15.22 5.39
CA VAL A 447 4.44 -16.61 5.32
C VAL A 447 5.36 -16.92 6.51
N LEU A 448 5.35 -18.19 6.91
CA LEU A 448 6.28 -18.76 7.86
C LEU A 448 7.23 -19.70 7.13
N LEU A 449 8.53 -19.44 7.29
CA LEU A 449 9.58 -20.40 6.94
C LEU A 449 10.29 -20.88 8.21
N SER A 450 10.66 -22.14 8.26
CA SER A 450 11.46 -22.70 9.36
C SER A 450 12.50 -23.68 8.85
N LYS A 451 13.56 -23.88 9.65
CA LYS A 451 14.60 -24.87 9.35
C LYS A 451 14.20 -26.30 9.74
N PHE A 452 13.28 -26.43 10.70
CA PHE A 452 12.93 -27.72 11.31
C PHE A 452 11.42 -27.91 11.39
#